data_44e130be1a92fc63c43deb39d6429f4c
#
_entry.id   44e130be1a92fc63c43deb39d6429f4c
#
_cell.length_a   1.000
_cell.length_b   1.000
_cell.length_c   1.000
_cell.angle_alpha   90.00
_cell.angle_beta   90.00
_cell.angle_gamma   90.00
#
_symmetry.space_group_name_H-M   'P 1'
#
loop_
_entity.id
_entity.type
_entity.pdbx_description
1 polymer ?
#
loop_
_entity_poly.entity_id
_entity_poly.type
_entity_poly.pdbx_seq_one_letter_code
_entity_poly.pdbx_strand_id
1 'polypeptide(L)'
;GNPGGMLQEAVRVAGLFIDGGIVASSKGRSPDSTEYYNAPAGDVLDNKPIVVLIDGQTASSAEVLAAALQEQSRAVVVGTGSYGKGTVQKLIKLSNNSRLALTNGIIYTPSGNKLAGIGVLPDICTSGEPETRDAEKIIARGSRSNACLPENRMKSELDLSVAEAYLRKHIK
;
A
#
# COMPACT_ATOMS: atom_id res chain seq x y z
N GLY A 1 -1.11 10.72 -0.16
CA GLY A 1 -0.38 11.12 1.02
C GLY A 1 -0.97 10.66 2.35
N ASN A 2 -1.21 9.38 2.53
CA ASN A 2 -1.67 8.82 3.81
C ASN A 2 -0.45 8.27 4.58
N PRO A 3 -0.02 8.86 5.71
CA PRO A 3 1.16 8.41 6.45
C PRO A 3 0.93 7.13 7.25
N GLY A 4 -0.27 6.56 7.18
CA GLY A 4 -0.66 5.40 7.94
C GLY A 4 -1.26 5.74 9.32
N GLY A 5 -1.35 4.75 10.16
CA GLY A 5 -1.94 4.80 11.47
C GLY A 5 -1.81 3.45 12.18
N MET A 6 -2.89 2.99 12.80
CA MET A 6 -2.90 1.69 13.48
C MET A 6 -2.96 0.54 12.46
N LEU A 7 -2.05 -0.41 12.59
CA LEU A 7 -1.99 -1.59 11.69
C LEU A 7 -3.30 -2.39 11.71
N GLN A 8 -3.88 -2.57 12.89
CA GLN A 8 -5.13 -3.31 13.06
C GLN A 8 -6.29 -2.68 12.27
N GLU A 9 -6.35 -1.35 12.16
CA GLU A 9 -7.38 -0.68 11.39
C GLU A 9 -7.17 -0.86 9.87
N ALA A 10 -5.92 -0.86 9.40
CA ALA A 10 -5.63 -1.20 8.01
C ALA A 10 -6.06 -2.64 7.66
N VAL A 11 -5.84 -3.59 8.60
CA VAL A 11 -6.30 -4.98 8.44
C VAL A 11 -7.83 -5.07 8.37
N ARG A 12 -8.54 -4.33 9.23
CA ARG A 12 -10.01 -4.28 9.20
C ARG A 12 -10.53 -3.68 7.90
N VAL A 13 -9.92 -2.58 7.45
CA VAL A 13 -10.31 -1.94 6.19
C VAL A 13 -10.04 -2.88 5.00
N ALA A 14 -8.89 -3.57 4.97
CA ALA A 14 -8.62 -4.57 3.95
C ALA A 14 -9.71 -5.65 3.91
N GLY A 15 -10.14 -6.13 5.09
CA GLY A 15 -11.19 -7.14 5.23
C GLY A 15 -12.58 -6.73 4.75
N LEU A 16 -12.81 -5.45 4.44
CA LEU A 16 -14.04 -5.00 3.77
C LEU A 16 -14.05 -5.32 2.27
N PHE A 17 -12.89 -5.59 1.69
CA PHE A 17 -12.73 -5.70 0.24
C PHE A 17 -12.13 -7.02 -0.25
N ILE A 18 -11.53 -7.80 0.65
CA ILE A 18 -10.93 -9.11 0.33
C ILE A 18 -11.71 -10.25 0.98
N ASP A 19 -11.75 -11.39 0.33
CA ASP A 19 -12.44 -12.57 0.83
C ASP A 19 -11.55 -13.37 1.81
N GLY A 20 -11.07 -12.67 2.84
CA GLY A 20 -10.23 -13.24 3.89
C GLY A 20 -8.76 -13.39 3.49
N GLY A 21 -7.98 -13.97 4.40
CA GLY A 21 -6.58 -14.28 4.19
C GLY A 21 -5.60 -13.31 4.84
N ILE A 22 -4.32 -13.52 4.55
CA ILE A 22 -3.22 -12.74 5.15
C ILE A 22 -3.18 -11.35 4.53
N VAL A 23 -3.26 -10.30 5.37
CA VAL A 23 -3.07 -8.89 4.98
C VAL A 23 -1.59 -8.50 5.09
N ALA A 24 -0.93 -8.98 6.13
CA ALA A 24 0.49 -8.77 6.36
C ALA A 24 1.03 -9.79 7.37
N SER A 25 2.34 -9.83 7.52
CA SER A 25 2.98 -10.45 8.67
C SER A 25 4.07 -9.55 9.23
N SER A 26 4.38 -9.70 10.52
CA SER A 26 5.55 -9.07 11.13
C SER A 26 6.52 -10.13 11.63
N LYS A 27 7.82 -9.88 11.45
CA LYS A 27 8.89 -10.78 11.94
C LYS A 27 9.87 -9.97 12.76
N GLY A 28 10.05 -10.36 14.01
CA GLY A 28 11.08 -9.82 14.89
C GLY A 28 12.40 -10.58 14.78
N ARG A 29 13.27 -10.39 15.78
CA ARG A 29 14.61 -11.03 15.81
C ARG A 29 14.54 -12.53 16.12
N SER A 30 13.61 -12.95 16.99
CA SER A 30 13.42 -14.37 17.32
C SER A 30 12.61 -15.08 16.23
N PRO A 31 12.94 -16.33 15.86
CA PRO A 31 12.13 -17.12 14.93
C PRO A 31 10.65 -17.22 15.33
N ASP A 32 10.37 -17.31 16.65
CA ASP A 32 9.02 -17.44 17.21
C ASP A 32 8.26 -16.09 17.27
N SER A 33 8.86 -15.00 16.81
CA SER A 33 8.26 -13.65 16.83
C SER A 33 7.51 -13.29 15.56
N THR A 34 7.13 -14.28 14.75
CA THR A 34 6.29 -14.04 13.57
C THR A 34 4.82 -13.90 13.98
N GLU A 35 4.22 -12.79 13.59
CA GLU A 35 2.80 -12.51 13.79
C GLU A 35 2.12 -12.33 12.43
N TYR A 36 0.97 -12.98 12.24
CA TYR A 36 0.17 -12.86 11.02
C TYR A 36 -1.08 -12.02 11.28
N TYR A 37 -1.33 -11.08 10.39
CA TYR A 37 -2.51 -10.22 10.41
C TYR A 37 -3.45 -10.67 9.31
N ASN A 38 -4.57 -11.28 9.74
CA ASN A 38 -5.55 -11.85 8.84
C ASN A 38 -6.81 -11.00 8.81
N ALA A 39 -7.38 -10.81 7.64
CA ALA A 39 -8.71 -10.25 7.48
C ALA A 39 -9.77 -11.35 7.52
N PRO A 40 -10.98 -11.05 8.06
CA PRO A 40 -12.13 -11.92 7.86
C PRO A 40 -12.53 -11.95 6.40
N ALA A 41 -13.27 -12.98 5.99
CA ALA A 41 -13.86 -13.06 4.67
C ALA A 41 -14.98 -12.01 4.50
N GLY A 42 -15.01 -11.36 3.35
CA GLY A 42 -16.06 -10.43 2.97
C GLY A 42 -15.61 -9.41 1.94
N ASP A 43 -16.47 -9.14 0.97
CA ASP A 43 -16.27 -8.06 -0.01
C ASP A 43 -17.56 -7.26 -0.13
N VAL A 44 -17.57 -6.09 0.52
CA VAL A 44 -18.75 -5.20 0.53
C VAL A 44 -19.09 -4.60 -0.83
N LEU A 45 -18.18 -4.70 -1.81
CA LEU A 45 -18.37 -4.17 -3.16
C LEU A 45 -18.75 -5.24 -4.18
N ASP A 46 -18.91 -6.48 -3.75
CA ASP A 46 -19.30 -7.58 -4.65
C ASP A 46 -18.43 -7.64 -5.92
N ASN A 47 -17.11 -7.66 -5.72
CA ASN A 47 -16.08 -7.67 -6.76
C ASN A 47 -16.08 -6.46 -7.73
N LYS A 48 -16.79 -5.38 -7.43
CA LYS A 48 -16.67 -4.16 -8.23
C LYS A 48 -15.23 -3.63 -8.23
N PRO A 49 -14.74 -3.07 -9.35
CA PRO A 49 -13.36 -2.64 -9.47
C PRO A 49 -12.99 -1.57 -8.43
N ILE A 50 -11.79 -1.68 -7.89
CA ILE A 50 -11.19 -0.73 -6.94
C ILE A 50 -9.89 -0.20 -7.52
N VAL A 51 -9.66 1.09 -7.34
CA VAL A 51 -8.36 1.72 -7.54
C VAL A 51 -7.87 2.32 -6.23
N VAL A 52 -6.62 2.07 -5.89
CA VAL A 52 -5.93 2.64 -4.73
C VAL A 52 -4.91 3.64 -5.21
N LEU A 53 -4.99 4.89 -4.72
CA LEU A 53 -4.02 5.93 -5.03
C LEU A 53 -2.91 5.96 -4.00
N ILE A 54 -1.65 5.91 -4.43
CA ILE A 54 -0.47 6.02 -3.58
C ILE A 54 0.52 7.05 -4.10
N ASP A 55 1.36 7.54 -3.19
CA ASP A 55 2.47 8.44 -3.50
C ASP A 55 3.61 8.28 -2.49
N GLY A 56 4.70 9.03 -2.66
CA GLY A 56 5.87 8.99 -1.78
C GLY A 56 5.61 9.39 -0.33
N GLN A 57 4.44 9.94 0.01
CA GLN A 57 4.03 10.24 1.38
C GLN A 57 3.12 9.14 1.97
N THR A 58 2.65 8.21 1.14
CA THR A 58 1.93 7.03 1.59
C THR A 58 2.88 6.13 2.35
N ALA A 59 2.58 5.84 3.63
CA ALA A 59 3.52 5.15 4.51
C ALA A 59 2.85 4.19 5.50
N SER A 60 3.64 3.22 6.03
CA SER A 60 3.28 2.38 7.16
C SER A 60 2.02 1.54 6.90
N SER A 61 1.01 1.58 7.79
CA SER A 61 -0.23 0.80 7.64
C SER A 61 -1.03 1.13 6.37
N ALA A 62 -0.88 2.32 5.79
CA ALA A 62 -1.46 2.64 4.48
C ALA A 62 -0.79 1.86 3.35
N GLU A 63 0.52 1.61 3.46
CA GLU A 63 1.24 0.75 2.51
C GLU A 63 0.82 -0.72 2.65
N VAL A 64 0.59 -1.17 3.89
CA VAL A 64 0.08 -2.52 4.17
C VAL A 64 -1.27 -2.74 3.49
N LEU A 65 -2.19 -1.78 3.62
CA LEU A 65 -3.50 -1.84 2.97
C LEU A 65 -3.37 -1.88 1.45
N ALA A 66 -2.56 -0.99 0.87
CA ALA A 66 -2.35 -0.94 -0.57
C ALA A 66 -1.73 -2.24 -1.11
N ALA A 67 -0.68 -2.75 -0.45
CA ALA A 67 -0.03 -4.01 -0.82
C ALA A 67 -0.98 -5.21 -0.73
N ALA A 68 -1.79 -5.28 0.34
CA ALA A 68 -2.74 -6.38 0.52
C ALA A 68 -3.79 -6.42 -0.60
N LEU A 69 -4.36 -5.28 -0.95
CA LEU A 69 -5.35 -5.19 -2.03
C LEU A 69 -4.73 -5.46 -3.40
N GLN A 70 -3.49 -5.02 -3.63
CA GLN A 70 -2.75 -5.25 -4.87
C GLN A 70 -2.39 -6.73 -5.05
N GLU A 71 -1.68 -7.31 -4.08
CA GLU A 71 -1.16 -8.67 -4.18
C GLU A 71 -2.25 -9.74 -4.20
N GLN A 72 -3.43 -9.45 -3.64
CA GLN A 72 -4.61 -10.29 -3.75
C GLN A 72 -5.44 -10.00 -5.02
N SER A 73 -4.92 -9.20 -5.94
CA SER A 73 -5.59 -8.83 -7.20
C SER A 73 -6.97 -8.19 -7.00
N ARG A 74 -7.19 -7.58 -5.82
CA ARG A 74 -8.47 -6.96 -5.48
C ARG A 74 -8.57 -5.52 -5.94
N ALA A 75 -7.43 -4.82 -6.02
CA ALA A 75 -7.38 -3.44 -6.49
C ALA A 75 -6.20 -3.22 -7.43
N VAL A 76 -6.35 -2.22 -8.31
CA VAL A 76 -5.24 -1.68 -9.09
C VAL A 76 -4.67 -0.47 -8.38
N VAL A 77 -3.36 -0.46 -8.20
CA VAL A 77 -2.65 0.63 -7.52
C VAL A 77 -2.13 1.62 -8.56
N VAL A 78 -2.51 2.89 -8.41
CA VAL A 78 -2.15 4.00 -9.31
C VAL A 78 -1.37 5.05 -8.54
N GLY A 79 -0.36 5.64 -9.16
CA GLY A 79 0.41 6.71 -8.56
C GLY A 79 1.91 6.57 -8.72
N THR A 80 2.65 6.84 -7.66
CA THR A 80 4.11 6.68 -7.59
C THR A 80 4.48 5.74 -6.43
N GLY A 81 5.72 5.28 -6.40
CA GLY A 81 6.23 4.43 -5.31
C GLY A 81 5.95 5.06 -3.94
N SER A 82 5.59 4.24 -2.96
CA SER A 82 5.33 4.69 -1.60
C SER A 82 6.61 4.83 -0.77
N TYR A 83 6.50 5.27 0.48
CA TYR A 83 7.63 5.64 1.33
C TYR A 83 8.53 4.47 1.76
N GLY A 84 7.96 3.30 2.01
CA GLY A 84 8.71 2.13 2.48
C GLY A 84 8.92 2.09 4.00
N LYS A 85 7.95 2.54 4.80
CA LYS A 85 8.00 2.44 6.27
C LYS A 85 7.43 1.09 6.75
N GLY A 86 8.23 0.06 6.65
CA GLY A 86 7.82 -1.31 6.98
C GLY A 86 8.38 -1.81 8.32
N THR A 87 8.36 -0.99 9.39
CA THR A 87 8.82 -1.39 10.73
C THR A 87 7.73 -1.27 11.76
N VAL A 88 7.69 -2.24 12.70
CA VAL A 88 6.83 -2.20 13.89
C VAL A 88 7.63 -1.67 15.06
N GLN A 89 7.09 -0.66 15.76
CA GLN A 89 7.69 -0.09 16.97
C GLN A 89 6.86 -0.42 18.20
N LYS A 90 7.54 -0.84 19.26
CA LYS A 90 6.94 -1.01 20.59
C LYS A 90 7.31 0.18 21.47
N LEU A 91 6.31 0.80 22.06
CA LEU A 91 6.51 1.85 23.07
C LEU A 91 6.59 1.22 24.47
N ILE A 92 7.70 1.44 25.13
CA ILE A 92 7.97 0.94 26.48
C ILE A 92 7.98 2.15 27.43
N LYS A 93 7.10 2.16 28.43
CA LYS A 93 7.13 3.17 29.48
C LYS A 93 8.24 2.85 30.48
N LEU A 94 9.11 3.81 30.77
CA LEU A 94 10.19 3.70 31.72
C LEU A 94 9.76 4.22 33.12
N SER A 95 10.51 3.86 34.15
CA SER A 95 10.23 4.24 35.55
C SER A 95 10.21 5.75 35.79
N ASN A 96 10.95 6.52 35.02
CA ASN A 96 10.99 7.98 35.07
C ASN A 96 9.89 8.68 34.25
N ASN A 97 8.81 7.95 33.84
CA ASN A 97 7.72 8.39 32.97
C ASN A 97 8.12 8.72 31.52
N SER A 98 9.37 8.58 31.12
CA SER A 98 9.74 8.66 29.70
C SER A 98 9.27 7.43 28.94
N ARG A 99 9.31 7.49 27.60
CA ARG A 99 8.94 6.40 26.72
C ARG A 99 10.09 6.07 25.79
N LEU A 100 10.37 4.80 25.67
CA LEU A 100 11.35 4.25 24.73
C LEU A 100 10.60 3.63 23.54
N ALA A 101 10.88 4.12 22.34
CA ALA A 101 10.39 3.51 21.09
C ALA A 101 11.46 2.57 20.56
N LEU A 102 11.15 1.27 20.50
CA LEU A 102 12.04 0.24 20.00
C LEU A 102 11.44 -0.41 18.74
N THR A 103 12.22 -0.51 17.67
CA THR A 103 11.86 -1.32 16.52
C THR A 103 11.86 -2.78 16.94
N ASN A 104 10.69 -3.41 16.88
CA ASN A 104 10.44 -4.76 17.35
C ASN A 104 10.30 -5.78 16.22
N GLY A 105 9.97 -5.33 15.02
CA GLY A 105 9.78 -6.21 13.87
C GLY A 105 9.78 -5.48 12.53
N ILE A 106 9.82 -6.27 11.49
CA ILE A 106 9.73 -5.84 10.08
C ILE A 106 8.43 -6.38 9.52
N ILE A 107 7.72 -5.55 8.75
CA ILE A 107 6.47 -5.91 8.09
C ILE A 107 6.76 -6.51 6.71
N TYR A 108 6.02 -7.56 6.42
CA TYR A 108 6.02 -8.25 5.13
C TYR A 108 4.60 -8.23 4.54
N THR A 109 4.52 -8.12 3.24
CA THR A 109 3.27 -8.18 2.47
C THR A 109 2.68 -9.60 2.48
N PRO A 110 1.46 -9.82 1.97
CA PRO A 110 0.87 -11.16 1.85
C PRO A 110 1.77 -12.16 1.13
N SER A 111 2.45 -11.76 0.06
CA SER A 111 3.40 -12.58 -0.69
C SER A 111 4.75 -12.79 0.01
N GLY A 112 4.95 -12.21 1.20
CA GLY A 112 6.20 -12.33 1.94
C GLY A 112 7.30 -11.36 1.52
N ASN A 113 7.00 -10.34 0.73
CA ASN A 113 7.94 -9.30 0.35
C ASN A 113 8.15 -8.33 1.53
N LYS A 114 9.39 -7.90 1.73
CA LYS A 114 9.74 -6.91 2.75
C LYS A 114 9.23 -5.53 2.34
N LEU A 115 8.42 -4.89 3.19
CA LEU A 115 7.92 -3.55 2.94
C LEU A 115 8.96 -2.46 3.25
N ALA A 116 9.79 -2.67 4.29
CA ALA A 116 10.77 -1.70 4.77
C ALA A 116 11.86 -1.39 3.71
N GLY A 117 11.97 -0.12 3.32
CA GLY A 117 12.94 0.40 2.35
C GLY A 117 12.58 0.15 0.88
N ILE A 118 11.48 -0.57 0.62
CA ILE A 118 11.01 -0.87 -0.74
C ILE A 118 9.70 -0.13 -1.02
N GLY A 119 8.76 -0.18 -0.07
CA GLY A 119 7.41 0.35 -0.24
C GLY A 119 6.56 -0.50 -1.17
N VAL A 120 5.48 0.12 -1.67
CA VAL A 120 4.57 -0.42 -2.66
C VAL A 120 4.84 0.27 -3.99
N LEU A 121 5.01 -0.50 -5.04
CA LEU A 121 5.11 0.02 -6.40
C LEU A 121 3.72 -0.02 -7.06
N PRO A 122 3.30 1.04 -7.75
CA PRO A 122 1.99 1.05 -8.39
C PRO A 122 1.94 0.16 -9.64
N ASP A 123 0.77 -0.38 -9.95
CA ASP A 123 0.51 -1.10 -11.20
C ASP A 123 0.47 -0.14 -12.39
N ILE A 124 0.00 1.09 -12.15
CA ILE A 124 -0.04 2.17 -13.15
C ILE A 124 0.72 3.36 -12.60
N CYS A 125 1.87 3.62 -13.19
CA CYS A 125 2.76 4.70 -12.80
C CYS A 125 2.36 6.03 -13.42
N THR A 126 2.17 7.06 -12.60
CA THR A 126 1.83 8.42 -13.03
C THR A 126 3.02 9.37 -13.00
N SER A 127 4.23 8.91 -12.60
CA SER A 127 5.46 9.66 -12.74
C SER A 127 5.96 9.61 -14.19
N GLY A 128 6.65 10.64 -14.65
CA GLY A 128 7.26 10.65 -15.95
C GLY A 128 7.18 12.00 -16.67
N GLU A 129 7.52 12.03 -17.96
CA GLU A 129 7.68 13.23 -18.72
C GLU A 129 6.36 14.01 -18.93
N PRO A 130 6.43 15.38 -18.97
CA PRO A 130 5.27 16.27 -19.05
C PRO A 130 4.35 16.07 -20.25
N GLU A 131 4.84 15.40 -21.30
CA GLU A 131 4.11 15.26 -22.57
C GLU A 131 2.98 14.23 -22.53
N THR A 132 2.92 13.39 -21.51
CA THR A 132 1.91 12.33 -21.42
C THR A 132 0.88 12.63 -20.32
N ARG A 133 0.02 13.60 -20.53
CA ARG A 133 -1.16 13.85 -19.66
C ARG A 133 -2.39 13.03 -20.06
N ASP A 134 -2.24 12.17 -21.04
CA ASP A 134 -3.31 11.31 -21.56
C ASP A 134 -3.44 10.07 -20.68
N ALA A 135 -4.53 10.00 -19.93
CA ALA A 135 -4.80 8.90 -18.99
C ALA A 135 -4.81 7.52 -19.68
N GLU A 136 -5.33 7.43 -20.90
CA GLU A 136 -5.38 6.18 -21.66
C GLU A 136 -3.99 5.68 -22.06
N LYS A 137 -3.10 6.60 -22.46
CA LYS A 137 -1.70 6.25 -22.77
C LYS A 137 -0.93 5.82 -21.54
N ILE A 138 -1.19 6.45 -20.38
CA ILE A 138 -0.59 6.09 -19.10
C ILE A 138 -1.05 4.68 -18.70
N ILE A 139 -2.34 4.39 -18.80
CA ILE A 139 -2.90 3.06 -18.50
C ILE A 139 -2.27 2.00 -19.42
N ALA A 140 -2.17 2.28 -20.71
CA ALA A 140 -1.58 1.37 -21.67
C ALA A 140 -0.08 1.09 -21.44
N ARG A 141 0.65 2.06 -20.87
CA ARG A 141 2.07 1.91 -20.52
C ARG A 141 2.29 0.98 -19.34
N GLY A 142 1.35 0.92 -18.38
CA GLY A 142 1.48 0.17 -17.13
C GLY A 142 2.62 0.65 -16.24
N SER A 143 3.04 -0.19 -15.29
CA SER A 143 4.20 0.10 -14.43
C SER A 143 5.49 -0.43 -15.06
N ARG A 144 6.47 0.47 -15.24
CA ARG A 144 7.88 0.08 -15.42
C ARG A 144 8.55 0.25 -14.06
N SER A 145 8.69 -0.83 -13.33
CA SER A 145 9.01 -0.90 -11.90
C SER A 145 10.14 0.00 -11.38
N ASN A 146 11.16 0.29 -12.19
CA ASN A 146 12.34 1.06 -11.74
C ASN A 146 12.29 2.56 -12.05
N ALA A 147 11.23 3.07 -12.66
CA ALA A 147 11.11 4.46 -13.09
C ALA A 147 10.00 5.25 -12.36
N CYS A 148 9.23 4.57 -11.47
CA CYS A 148 8.10 5.19 -10.79
C CYS A 148 8.50 5.86 -9.48
N LEU A 149 9.42 6.81 -9.57
CA LEU A 149 9.98 7.51 -8.42
C LEU A 149 9.04 8.61 -7.92
N PRO A 150 8.86 8.76 -6.59
CA PRO A 150 8.00 9.79 -6.01
C PRO A 150 8.40 11.22 -6.38
N GLU A 151 9.69 11.50 -6.51
CA GLU A 151 10.23 12.81 -6.89
C GLU A 151 9.86 13.22 -8.32
N ASN A 152 9.54 12.26 -9.18
CA ASN A 152 9.10 12.51 -10.55
C ASN A 152 7.57 12.61 -10.67
N ARG A 153 6.85 12.70 -9.55
CA ARG A 153 5.41 12.88 -9.54
C ARG A 153 5.03 14.23 -10.12
N MET A 154 4.14 14.24 -11.09
CA MET A 154 3.70 15.46 -11.75
C MET A 154 2.68 16.25 -10.92
N LYS A 155 1.45 15.74 -10.77
CA LYS A 155 0.35 16.35 -10.02
C LYS A 155 -0.61 15.28 -9.53
N SER A 156 -1.17 15.46 -8.33
CA SER A 156 -2.19 14.56 -7.76
C SER A 156 -3.47 14.45 -8.60
N GLU A 157 -3.80 15.49 -9.35
CA GLU A 157 -4.95 15.49 -10.27
C GLU A 157 -4.80 14.46 -11.39
N LEU A 158 -3.56 14.19 -11.83
CA LEU A 158 -3.29 13.16 -12.83
C LEU A 158 -3.58 11.76 -12.31
N ASP A 159 -3.21 11.48 -11.05
CA ASP A 159 -3.46 10.18 -10.41
C ASP A 159 -4.97 9.89 -10.41
N LEU A 160 -5.78 10.90 -10.04
CA LEU A 160 -7.23 10.79 -10.01
C LEU A 160 -7.82 10.60 -11.42
N SER A 161 -7.36 11.38 -12.40
CA SER A 161 -7.82 11.27 -13.79
C SER A 161 -7.54 9.88 -14.37
N VAL A 162 -6.37 9.31 -14.09
CA VAL A 162 -5.99 7.96 -14.52
C VAL A 162 -6.86 6.92 -13.83
N ALA A 163 -7.10 7.05 -12.52
CA ALA A 163 -7.95 6.15 -11.76
C ALA A 163 -9.40 6.15 -12.28
N GLU A 164 -9.97 7.33 -12.54
CA GLU A 164 -11.31 7.46 -13.11
C GLU A 164 -11.41 6.85 -14.51
N ALA A 165 -10.43 7.10 -15.38
CA ALA A 165 -10.39 6.51 -16.72
C ALA A 165 -10.32 4.98 -16.65
N TYR A 166 -9.50 4.45 -15.73
CA TYR A 166 -9.41 3.02 -15.50
C TYR A 166 -10.76 2.44 -15.05
N LEU A 167 -11.39 3.04 -14.05
CA LEU A 167 -12.68 2.57 -13.51
C LEU A 167 -13.79 2.61 -14.56
N ARG A 168 -13.91 3.70 -15.34
CA ARG A 168 -14.91 3.82 -16.43
C ARG A 168 -14.80 2.70 -17.45
N LYS A 169 -13.60 2.22 -17.72
CA LYS A 169 -13.36 1.12 -18.66
C LYS A 169 -13.73 -0.26 -18.10
N HIS A 170 -13.71 -0.42 -16.77
CA HIS A 170 -13.90 -1.73 -16.10
C HIS A 170 -15.22 -1.83 -15.33
N ILE A 171 -15.94 -0.74 -15.09
CA ILE A 171 -17.30 -0.76 -14.57
C ILE A 171 -18.25 -1.07 -15.73
N LYS A 172 -18.86 -2.23 -15.67
CA LYS A 172 -19.94 -2.65 -16.59
C LYS A 172 -21.29 -2.32 -15.99
#